data_590bb82d20eb272310e632118f6dcd8f
#
_entry.id   590bb82d20eb272310e632118f6dcd8f
#
_cell.length_a   1.000
_cell.length_b   1.000
_cell.length_c   1.000
_cell.angle_alpha   90.00
_cell.angle_beta   90.00
_cell.angle_gamma   90.00
#
_symmetry.space_group_name_H-M   'P 1'
#
loop_
_entity.id
_entity.type
_entity.pdbx_description
1 polymer ?
#
loop_
_entity_poly.entity_id
_entity_poly.type
_entity_poly.pdbx_seq_one_letter_code
_entity_poly.pdbx_strand_id
1 'polypeptide(L)'
;IEKERGENSNCSVIVNIDKGEIEIYAEKEIVNNLDDPVLEILLEDAEKVMPDEEFEIGDIFVEVIDPTIFGRRMINTAKQFFSQRLQDIEKQYIYEDYSQRVGEIVIGVVHQVQRDNVFINIEQAELRLPKNEQIHSERYRRGDTIRVVIKSVEVNPRGPEIIVSRSDNHFLLKLFEMEVPEIDDGIIEILAIARHPGERAKIIVKSQDRRIDPVGACVGMRGSRIQAIVRELSNEKIDIINQSEQAEILISRALSPAKPIDLYIDDDRKYCVALFNDDELEFAIGRGGVNINLAARVTGFKIDAFGKNQYEREKKDQATLLSEVPDFSEELTAPLAGVGINTVKDLLSTDEENVLSVDEMNDENLEQCYYVVQAFIERGEEEIEEEEDLEIKEILEEVNAATNAEIEATAQKEVQELNTKDNQDEILNASNEKTANEETDENLDKNTQVEEA
;
A
#
# COMPACT_ATOMS: atom_id res chain seq x y z
N ILE A 1 15.89 -25.76 45.73
CA ILE A 1 16.59 -25.65 47.02
C ILE A 1 15.58 -25.22 48.09
N GLU A 2 14.90 -24.10 47.95
CA GLU A 2 13.92 -23.56 48.91
C GLU A 2 12.79 -24.54 49.29
N LYS A 3 12.38 -25.43 48.37
CA LYS A 3 11.36 -26.46 48.66
C LYS A 3 11.84 -27.61 49.55
N GLU A 4 13.10 -27.85 49.65
CA GLU A 4 13.67 -28.94 50.50
C GLU A 4 14.32 -28.38 51.77
N ARG A 5 14.90 -27.20 51.69
CA ARG A 5 15.63 -26.60 52.82
C ARG A 5 14.90 -25.39 53.48
N GLY A 6 13.74 -24.96 52.93
CA GLY A 6 12.96 -23.82 53.44
C GLY A 6 13.30 -22.52 52.79
N GLU A 7 12.39 -21.53 52.92
CA GLU A 7 12.50 -20.19 52.26
C GLU A 7 13.69 -19.36 52.78
N ASN A 8 14.25 -19.72 53.94
CA ASN A 8 15.36 -18.97 54.58
C ASN A 8 16.75 -19.59 54.32
N SER A 9 16.87 -20.60 53.42
CA SER A 9 18.21 -21.16 53.12
C SER A 9 19.06 -20.17 52.34
N ASN A 10 20.20 -19.80 52.92
CA ASN A 10 21.15 -18.90 52.28
C ASN A 10 22.02 -19.69 51.28
N CYS A 11 21.52 -19.86 50.05
CA CYS A 11 22.17 -20.65 49.00
C CYS A 11 22.56 -19.77 47.82
N SER A 12 23.80 -19.89 47.36
CA SER A 12 24.30 -19.28 46.16
C SER A 12 24.60 -20.31 45.09
N VAL A 13 24.42 -19.98 43.81
CA VAL A 13 24.68 -20.87 42.67
C VAL A 13 25.67 -20.20 41.76
N ILE A 14 26.80 -20.86 41.54
CA ILE A 14 27.83 -20.38 40.61
C ILE A 14 27.79 -21.31 39.37
N VAL A 15 27.70 -20.67 38.21
CA VAL A 15 27.71 -21.37 36.91
C VAL A 15 29.05 -21.06 36.23
N ASN A 16 29.82 -22.11 36.03
CA ASN A 16 31.02 -22.01 35.23
C ASN A 16 30.70 -22.21 33.77
N ILE A 17 30.64 -21.14 32.99
CA ILE A 17 30.22 -21.12 31.57
C ILE A 17 31.23 -21.92 30.73
N ASP A 18 32.52 -21.86 31.00
CA ASP A 18 33.57 -22.51 30.20
C ASP A 18 33.55 -24.04 30.33
N LYS A 19 33.23 -24.56 31.55
CA LYS A 19 33.19 -25.98 31.85
C LYS A 19 31.77 -26.56 31.76
N GLY A 20 30.72 -25.71 31.76
CA GLY A 20 29.31 -26.17 31.82
C GLY A 20 28.96 -26.81 33.17
N GLU A 21 29.70 -26.49 34.25
CA GLU A 21 29.48 -27.02 35.59
C GLU A 21 28.64 -26.05 36.42
N ILE A 22 27.78 -26.59 37.29
CA ILE A 22 26.96 -25.84 38.23
C ILE A 22 27.40 -26.25 39.62
N GLU A 23 27.86 -25.32 40.42
CA GLU A 23 28.20 -25.49 41.81
C GLU A 23 27.19 -24.78 42.70
N ILE A 24 26.69 -25.46 43.72
CA ILE A 24 25.70 -24.93 44.65
C ILE A 24 26.37 -24.83 46.00
N TYR A 25 26.36 -23.63 46.56
CA TYR A 25 26.93 -23.34 47.86
C TYR A 25 25.82 -22.97 48.86
N ALA A 26 25.86 -23.54 50.06
CA ALA A 26 25.03 -23.11 51.18
C ALA A 26 25.90 -22.48 52.24
N GLU A 27 25.59 -21.29 52.62
CA GLU A 27 26.24 -20.55 53.72
C GLU A 27 25.55 -20.94 55.01
N LYS A 28 26.27 -21.45 55.99
CA LYS A 28 25.81 -21.82 57.31
C LYS A 28 26.67 -21.13 58.37
N GLU A 29 26.02 -20.71 59.47
CA GLU A 29 26.70 -20.12 60.60
C GLU A 29 27.18 -21.23 61.55
N ILE A 30 28.44 -21.11 62.03
CA ILE A 30 29.00 -22.08 62.96
C ILE A 30 28.55 -21.75 64.40
N VAL A 31 27.85 -22.69 64.99
CA VAL A 31 27.24 -22.53 66.32
C VAL A 31 27.63 -23.69 67.25
N ASN A 32 27.55 -23.43 68.58
CA ASN A 32 27.73 -24.48 69.61
C ASN A 32 26.52 -25.40 69.79
N ASN A 33 25.31 -24.83 69.65
CA ASN A 33 24.06 -25.58 69.75
C ASN A 33 23.26 -25.34 68.47
N LEU A 34 22.79 -26.43 67.84
CA LEU A 34 22.09 -26.40 66.61
C LEU A 34 20.59 -26.11 66.81
N ASP A 35 20.13 -24.92 66.45
CA ASP A 35 18.70 -24.57 66.47
C ASP A 35 18.04 -24.84 65.10
N ASP A 36 18.69 -24.48 64.00
CA ASP A 36 18.23 -24.71 62.62
C ASP A 36 19.32 -25.42 61.79
N PRO A 37 19.12 -26.73 61.49
CA PRO A 37 20.13 -27.51 60.71
C PRO A 37 20.30 -27.01 59.27
N VAL A 38 19.46 -26.08 58.81
CA VAL A 38 19.55 -25.53 57.46
C VAL A 38 20.47 -24.33 57.40
N LEU A 39 20.42 -23.47 58.40
CA LEU A 39 21.20 -22.25 58.52
C LEU A 39 22.44 -22.35 59.34
N GLU A 40 22.52 -23.36 60.19
CA GLU A 40 23.56 -23.54 61.19
C GLU A 40 24.30 -24.85 61.04
N ILE A 41 25.55 -24.91 61.49
CA ILE A 41 26.37 -26.12 61.57
C ILE A 41 27.14 -26.15 62.89
N LEU A 42 27.27 -27.32 63.46
CA LEU A 42 28.09 -27.48 64.66
C LEU A 42 29.58 -27.35 64.34
N LEU A 43 30.34 -26.71 65.22
CA LEU A 43 31.78 -26.57 65.08
C LEU A 43 32.49 -27.90 64.85
N GLU A 44 32.07 -28.97 65.60
CA GLU A 44 32.64 -30.33 65.46
C GLU A 44 32.38 -30.95 64.10
N ASP A 45 31.26 -30.61 63.43
CA ASP A 45 30.91 -31.13 62.11
C ASP A 45 31.56 -30.29 60.99
N ALA A 46 31.75 -29.00 61.18
CA ALA A 46 32.54 -28.16 60.26
C ALA A 46 34.01 -28.55 60.17
N GLU A 47 34.64 -28.80 61.34
CA GLU A 47 36.03 -29.32 61.44
C GLU A 47 36.19 -30.72 60.81
N LYS A 48 35.16 -31.58 60.85
CA LYS A 48 35.22 -32.91 60.16
C LYS A 48 35.19 -32.79 58.65
N VAL A 49 34.47 -31.79 58.10
CA VAL A 49 34.33 -31.61 56.65
C VAL A 49 35.56 -30.90 56.06
N MET A 50 36.15 -29.93 56.79
CA MET A 50 37.37 -29.20 56.37
C MET A 50 38.40 -29.26 57.50
N PRO A 51 39.16 -30.33 57.64
CA PRO A 51 40.12 -30.49 58.74
C PRO A 51 41.37 -29.58 58.65
N ASP A 52 41.57 -28.93 57.50
CA ASP A 52 42.71 -28.05 57.24
C ASP A 52 42.45 -26.57 57.59
N GLU A 53 41.21 -26.21 57.97
CA GLU A 53 40.79 -24.87 58.34
C GLU A 53 40.44 -24.77 59.83
N GLU A 54 40.90 -23.68 60.48
CA GLU A 54 40.49 -23.35 61.87
C GLU A 54 39.26 -22.46 61.86
N PHE A 55 38.19 -22.93 62.48
CA PHE A 55 36.90 -22.23 62.53
C PHE A 55 36.64 -21.69 63.95
N GLU A 56 36.04 -20.45 63.99
CA GLU A 56 35.52 -19.89 65.21
C GLU A 56 33.99 -19.82 65.21
N ILE A 57 33.39 -19.74 66.38
CA ILE A 57 31.96 -19.61 66.51
C ILE A 57 31.50 -18.28 65.98
N GLY A 58 30.51 -18.30 65.04
CA GLY A 58 30.01 -17.16 64.29
C GLY A 58 30.64 -16.99 62.93
N ASP A 59 31.61 -17.86 62.53
CA ASP A 59 32.14 -17.87 61.17
C ASP A 59 31.09 -18.47 60.18
N ILE A 60 31.21 -18.05 58.91
CA ILE A 60 30.36 -18.55 57.81
C ILE A 60 31.02 -19.79 57.20
N PHE A 61 30.42 -20.93 57.36
CA PHE A 61 30.83 -22.17 56.70
C PHE A 61 30.14 -22.30 55.33
N VAL A 62 30.93 -22.53 54.29
CA VAL A 62 30.39 -22.71 52.92
C VAL A 62 30.35 -24.19 52.57
N GLU A 63 29.15 -24.78 52.63
CA GLU A 63 28.93 -26.20 52.24
C GLU A 63 28.71 -26.30 50.74
N VAL A 64 29.52 -27.09 50.03
CA VAL A 64 29.31 -27.43 48.63
C VAL A 64 28.25 -28.52 48.53
N ILE A 65 27.14 -28.23 47.90
CA ILE A 65 26.03 -29.18 47.76
C ILE A 65 26.19 -29.91 46.42
N ASP A 66 26.35 -31.24 46.48
CA ASP A 66 26.38 -32.08 45.28
C ASP A 66 24.97 -32.15 44.65
N PRO A 67 24.79 -31.74 43.39
CA PRO A 67 23.52 -31.80 42.69
C PRO A 67 22.89 -33.20 42.61
N THR A 68 23.70 -34.25 42.79
CA THR A 68 23.22 -35.65 42.77
C THR A 68 22.34 -36.01 43.97
N ILE A 69 22.43 -35.27 45.06
CA ILE A 69 21.59 -35.47 46.27
C ILE A 69 20.12 -35.17 45.94
N PHE A 70 19.84 -34.27 45.00
CA PHE A 70 18.49 -33.95 44.62
C PHE A 70 17.84 -35.07 43.81
N GLY A 71 16.66 -35.49 44.25
CA GLY A 71 15.91 -36.53 43.55
C GLY A 71 15.58 -36.16 42.09
N ARG A 72 15.46 -37.14 41.19
CA ARG A 72 15.18 -36.92 39.74
C ARG A 72 14.01 -36.00 39.47
N ARG A 73 12.98 -35.97 40.32
CA ARG A 73 11.82 -35.10 40.22
C ARG A 73 12.22 -33.62 40.37
N MET A 74 13.06 -33.34 41.37
CA MET A 74 13.54 -31.98 41.64
C MET A 74 14.41 -31.44 40.50
N ILE A 75 15.34 -32.29 40.02
CA ILE A 75 16.21 -31.95 38.85
C ILE A 75 15.35 -31.62 37.62
N ASN A 76 14.32 -32.43 37.34
CA ASN A 76 13.42 -32.17 36.20
C ASN A 76 12.62 -30.86 36.39
N THR A 77 12.14 -30.58 37.62
CA THR A 77 11.44 -29.33 37.92
C THR A 77 12.38 -28.12 37.75
N ALA A 78 13.60 -28.21 38.25
CA ALA A 78 14.63 -27.15 38.06
C ALA A 78 14.94 -26.93 36.58
N LYS A 79 15.12 -28.01 35.81
CA LYS A 79 15.33 -27.89 34.34
C LYS A 79 14.17 -27.23 33.62
N GLN A 80 12.92 -27.56 33.96
CA GLN A 80 11.73 -26.95 33.39
C GLN A 80 11.65 -25.47 33.75
N PHE A 81 11.87 -25.12 35.03
CA PHE A 81 11.87 -23.72 35.49
C PHE A 81 12.96 -22.91 34.81
N PHE A 82 14.17 -23.48 34.69
CA PHE A 82 15.27 -22.82 34.01
C PHE A 82 14.97 -22.58 32.53
N SER A 83 14.46 -23.63 31.83
CA SER A 83 14.06 -23.47 30.43
C SER A 83 12.96 -22.42 30.23
N GLN A 84 11.99 -22.37 31.14
CA GLN A 84 10.93 -21.36 31.10
C GLN A 84 11.51 -19.94 31.32
N ARG A 85 12.42 -19.81 32.31
CA ARG A 85 13.05 -18.49 32.59
C ARG A 85 13.91 -18.00 31.45
N LEU A 86 14.63 -18.89 30.77
CA LEU A 86 15.38 -18.55 29.57
C LEU A 86 14.44 -18.06 28.47
N GLN A 87 13.35 -18.77 28.22
CA GLN A 87 12.35 -18.32 27.25
C GLN A 87 11.73 -16.97 27.60
N ASP A 88 11.50 -16.68 28.88
CA ASP A 88 10.99 -15.38 29.30
C ASP A 88 12.00 -14.25 29.04
N ILE A 89 13.29 -14.52 29.27
CA ILE A 89 14.38 -13.57 29.00
C ILE A 89 14.53 -13.37 27.48
N GLU A 90 14.49 -14.42 26.68
CA GLU A 90 14.51 -14.33 25.21
C GLU A 90 13.33 -13.52 24.68
N LYS A 91 12.14 -13.74 25.20
CA LYS A 91 10.94 -12.98 24.83
C LYS A 91 11.07 -11.50 25.18
N GLN A 92 11.59 -11.21 26.37
CA GLN A 92 11.82 -9.83 26.78
C GLN A 92 12.85 -9.14 25.90
N TYR A 93 13.94 -9.82 25.58
CA TYR A 93 14.98 -9.29 24.68
C TYR A 93 14.42 -9.00 23.29
N ILE A 94 13.66 -9.93 22.71
CA ILE A 94 12.98 -9.73 21.42
C ILE A 94 12.03 -8.53 21.47
N TYR A 95 11.27 -8.38 22.56
CA TYR A 95 10.37 -7.25 22.73
C TYR A 95 11.11 -5.91 22.77
N GLU A 96 12.19 -5.83 23.55
CA GLU A 96 13.00 -4.62 23.69
C GLU A 96 13.68 -4.25 22.37
N ASP A 97 14.30 -5.20 21.67
CA ASP A 97 14.97 -4.98 20.38
C ASP A 97 14.00 -4.50 19.32
N TYR A 98 12.90 -5.22 19.10
CA TYR A 98 11.94 -4.88 18.05
C TYR A 98 11.10 -3.63 18.38
N SER A 99 10.90 -3.29 19.66
CA SER A 99 10.22 -2.05 20.05
C SER A 99 11.02 -0.81 19.67
N GLN A 100 12.34 -0.88 19.70
CA GLN A 100 13.22 0.21 19.26
C GLN A 100 13.24 0.35 17.73
N ARG A 101 12.99 -0.73 17.03
CA ARG A 101 13.03 -0.80 15.56
C ARG A 101 11.67 -0.58 14.89
N VAL A 102 10.65 -0.14 15.63
CA VAL A 102 9.35 0.23 15.06
C VAL A 102 9.52 1.33 14.01
N GLY A 103 8.95 1.12 12.82
CA GLY A 103 9.12 2.00 11.66
C GLY A 103 10.32 1.65 10.76
N GLU A 104 11.18 0.71 11.11
CA GLU A 104 12.26 0.23 10.24
C GLU A 104 11.80 -0.84 9.26
N ILE A 105 12.48 -0.88 8.09
CA ILE A 105 12.31 -1.99 7.15
C ILE A 105 13.22 -3.16 7.56
N VAL A 106 12.61 -4.32 7.62
CA VAL A 106 13.31 -5.59 7.85
C VAL A 106 13.07 -6.56 6.69
N ILE A 107 14.05 -7.42 6.46
CA ILE A 107 14.00 -8.44 5.40
C ILE A 107 13.87 -9.80 6.05
N GLY A 108 12.82 -10.54 5.70
CA GLY A 108 12.59 -11.86 6.27
C GLY A 108 12.12 -12.86 5.23
N VAL A 109 12.09 -14.13 5.64
CA VAL A 109 11.66 -15.24 4.80
C VAL A 109 10.27 -15.69 5.22
N VAL A 110 9.35 -15.83 4.29
CA VAL A 110 8.00 -16.35 4.54
C VAL A 110 8.10 -17.80 5.00
N HIS A 111 7.73 -18.05 6.26
CA HIS A 111 7.74 -19.37 6.87
C HIS A 111 6.43 -20.10 6.65
N GLN A 112 5.31 -19.43 6.90
CA GLN A 112 3.98 -20.00 6.78
C GLN A 112 2.98 -18.98 6.24
N VAL A 113 2.09 -19.43 5.35
CA VAL A 113 0.97 -18.65 4.83
C VAL A 113 -0.33 -19.27 5.32
N GLN A 114 -1.12 -18.50 6.05
CA GLN A 114 -2.47 -18.84 6.50
C GLN A 114 -3.49 -17.94 5.81
N ARG A 115 -4.77 -18.21 5.98
CA ARG A 115 -5.85 -17.45 5.32
C ARG A 115 -5.81 -15.96 5.63
N ASP A 116 -5.53 -15.60 6.89
CA ASP A 116 -5.61 -14.22 7.39
C ASP A 116 -4.26 -13.66 7.82
N ASN A 117 -3.21 -14.47 7.87
CA ASN A 117 -1.89 -14.07 8.33
C ASN A 117 -0.79 -14.72 7.51
N VAL A 118 0.28 -13.98 7.28
CA VAL A 118 1.55 -14.50 6.76
C VAL A 118 2.59 -14.36 7.85
N PHE A 119 3.28 -15.47 8.15
CA PHE A 119 4.34 -15.50 9.14
C PHE A 119 5.69 -15.45 8.47
N ILE A 120 6.53 -14.54 8.94
CA ILE A 120 7.84 -14.23 8.38
C ILE A 120 8.87 -14.47 9.46
N ASN A 121 9.90 -15.26 9.16
CA ASN A 121 10.99 -15.49 10.10
C ASN A 121 12.15 -14.57 9.79
N ILE A 122 12.67 -13.95 10.85
CA ILE A 122 13.89 -13.17 10.85
C ILE A 122 14.73 -13.65 12.05
N GLU A 123 15.87 -14.24 11.78
CA GLU A 123 16.76 -14.79 12.82
C GLU A 123 16.00 -15.70 13.81
N GLN A 124 15.73 -15.21 15.02
CA GLN A 124 15.04 -15.95 16.09
C GLN A 124 13.61 -15.48 16.33
N ALA A 125 13.16 -14.43 15.61
CA ALA A 125 11.82 -13.86 15.77
C ALA A 125 10.88 -14.25 14.64
N GLU A 126 9.63 -14.52 14.99
CA GLU A 126 8.53 -14.70 14.05
C GLU A 126 7.68 -13.44 13.99
N LEU A 127 7.54 -12.86 12.81
CA LEU A 127 6.78 -11.66 12.55
C LEU A 127 5.46 -12.02 11.88
N ARG A 128 4.39 -11.32 12.25
CA ARG A 128 3.06 -11.52 11.70
C ARG A 128 2.69 -10.39 10.75
N LEU A 129 2.35 -10.74 9.51
CA LEU A 129 1.77 -9.86 8.50
C LEU A 129 0.28 -10.19 8.34
N PRO A 130 -0.63 -9.48 9.04
CA PRO A 130 -2.06 -9.73 8.95
C PRO A 130 -2.63 -9.25 7.62
N LYS A 131 -3.78 -9.78 7.21
CA LYS A 131 -4.39 -9.54 5.89
C LYS A 131 -4.65 -8.07 5.56
N ASN A 132 -5.03 -7.27 6.55
CA ASN A 132 -5.23 -5.83 6.41
C ASN A 132 -3.93 -5.04 6.18
N GLU A 133 -2.79 -5.64 6.48
CA GLU A 133 -1.46 -5.06 6.29
C GLU A 133 -0.75 -5.60 5.03
N GLN A 134 -1.39 -6.53 4.31
CA GLN A 134 -0.90 -7.08 3.06
C GLN A 134 -1.33 -6.22 1.87
N ILE A 135 -0.56 -6.27 0.79
CA ILE A 135 -0.96 -5.73 -0.50
C ILE A 135 -1.83 -6.76 -1.21
N HIS A 136 -3.06 -6.42 -1.59
CA HIS A 136 -4.05 -7.37 -2.15
C HIS A 136 -3.61 -8.01 -3.46
N SER A 137 -2.78 -7.33 -4.24
CA SER A 137 -2.23 -7.83 -5.50
C SER A 137 -1.09 -8.84 -5.32
N GLU A 138 -0.48 -8.92 -4.12
CA GLU A 138 0.65 -9.78 -3.84
C GLU A 138 0.24 -11.22 -3.50
N ARG A 139 1.08 -12.14 -3.93
CA ARG A 139 0.94 -13.56 -3.61
C ARG A 139 2.17 -14.04 -2.86
N TYR A 140 2.01 -14.34 -1.60
CA TYR A 140 3.07 -14.83 -0.73
C TYR A 140 3.20 -16.34 -0.82
N ARG A 141 4.43 -16.84 -0.94
CA ARG A 141 4.74 -18.27 -0.93
C ARG A 141 5.77 -18.57 0.13
N ARG A 142 5.69 -19.76 0.70
CA ARG A 142 6.72 -20.24 1.63
C ARG A 142 8.09 -20.25 0.96
N GLY A 143 9.08 -19.63 1.62
CA GLY A 143 10.45 -19.48 1.13
C GLY A 143 10.72 -18.18 0.39
N ASP A 144 9.70 -17.35 0.10
CA ASP A 144 9.89 -16.05 -0.49
C ASP A 144 10.59 -15.12 0.50
N THR A 145 11.54 -14.33 0.01
CA THR A 145 12.17 -13.27 0.79
C THR A 145 11.41 -11.97 0.54
N ILE A 146 10.91 -11.34 1.58
CA ILE A 146 10.13 -10.11 1.49
C ILE A 146 10.65 -9.03 2.43
N ARG A 147 10.47 -7.77 2.02
CA ARG A 147 10.69 -6.57 2.84
C ARG A 147 9.39 -6.17 3.51
N VAL A 148 9.44 -5.83 4.79
CA VAL A 148 8.28 -5.37 5.56
C VAL A 148 8.71 -4.28 6.52
N VAL A 149 7.81 -3.36 6.87
CA VAL A 149 8.05 -2.39 7.95
C VAL A 149 7.48 -2.93 9.26
N ILE A 150 8.18 -2.74 10.37
CA ILE A 150 7.68 -3.08 11.70
C ILE A 150 6.66 -2.00 12.08
N LYS A 151 5.40 -2.39 12.24
CA LYS A 151 4.29 -1.48 12.57
C LYS A 151 4.12 -1.31 14.06
N SER A 152 4.05 -2.42 14.78
CA SER A 152 3.88 -2.42 16.24
C SER A 152 4.40 -3.72 16.84
N VAL A 153 4.71 -3.65 18.13
CA VAL A 153 5.07 -4.81 18.94
C VAL A 153 4.12 -4.89 20.12
N GLU A 154 3.36 -5.98 20.22
CA GLU A 154 2.36 -6.20 21.24
C GLU A 154 2.82 -7.31 22.19
N VAL A 155 2.51 -7.16 23.49
CA VAL A 155 2.83 -8.20 24.49
C VAL A 155 1.60 -9.07 24.69
N ASN A 156 1.70 -10.33 24.30
CA ASN A 156 0.67 -11.33 24.51
C ASN A 156 1.11 -12.33 25.60
N PRO A 157 0.19 -13.09 26.24
CA PRO A 157 0.52 -14.11 27.21
C PRO A 157 1.46 -15.19 26.69
N ARG A 158 1.54 -15.36 25.36
CA ARG A 158 2.44 -16.34 24.70
C ARG A 158 3.81 -15.77 24.37
N GLY A 159 3.99 -14.46 24.44
CA GLY A 159 5.22 -13.73 24.11
C GLY A 159 4.96 -12.49 23.28
N PRO A 160 6.00 -11.74 22.88
CA PRO A 160 5.89 -10.59 22.01
C PRO A 160 5.37 -11.01 20.64
N GLU A 161 4.40 -10.25 20.13
CA GLU A 161 3.86 -10.39 18.79
C GLU A 161 4.26 -9.16 17.98
N ILE A 162 5.09 -9.36 16.96
CA ILE A 162 5.61 -8.32 16.12
C ILE A 162 4.73 -8.23 14.88
N ILE A 163 3.97 -7.14 14.76
CA ILE A 163 3.10 -6.88 13.63
C ILE A 163 3.86 -6.07 12.59
N VAL A 164 3.86 -6.56 11.37
CA VAL A 164 4.54 -5.90 10.24
C VAL A 164 3.54 -5.56 9.14
N SER A 165 3.91 -4.59 8.32
CA SER A 165 3.05 -4.07 7.25
C SER A 165 3.81 -3.90 5.93
N ARG A 166 3.08 -4.07 4.82
CA ARG A 166 3.45 -3.64 3.46
C ARG A 166 2.48 -2.60 2.90
N SER A 167 1.30 -2.48 3.53
CA SER A 167 0.26 -1.52 3.13
C SER A 167 0.42 -0.14 3.77
N ASP A 168 1.20 -0.02 4.84
CA ASP A 168 1.40 1.22 5.57
C ASP A 168 2.15 2.28 4.74
N ASN A 169 1.81 3.56 4.96
CA ASN A 169 2.51 4.68 4.32
C ASN A 169 3.99 4.76 4.73
N HIS A 170 4.32 4.35 5.97
CA HIS A 170 5.71 4.31 6.45
C HIS A 170 6.56 3.34 5.64
N PHE A 171 5.98 2.25 5.12
CA PHE A 171 6.72 1.34 4.25
C PHE A 171 7.18 2.04 2.98
N LEU A 172 6.28 2.81 2.34
CA LEU A 172 6.63 3.61 1.16
C LEU A 172 7.67 4.70 1.49
N LEU A 173 7.49 5.41 2.62
CA LEU A 173 8.45 6.41 3.08
C LEU A 173 9.86 5.83 3.21
N LYS A 174 9.99 4.70 3.91
CA LYS A 174 11.28 4.04 4.12
C LYS A 174 11.90 3.48 2.83
N LEU A 175 11.08 3.04 1.87
CA LEU A 175 11.59 2.68 0.54
C LEU A 175 12.20 3.88 -0.19
N PHE A 176 11.58 5.06 -0.07
CA PHE A 176 12.14 6.29 -0.62
C PHE A 176 13.44 6.70 0.07
N GLU A 177 13.53 6.63 1.40
CA GLU A 177 14.77 6.89 2.15
C GLU A 177 15.91 5.97 1.69
N MET A 178 15.64 4.69 1.43
CA MET A 178 16.64 3.74 0.97
C MET A 178 17.12 3.98 -0.48
N GLU A 179 16.24 4.42 -1.36
CA GLU A 179 16.54 4.55 -2.81
C GLU A 179 16.98 5.98 -3.19
N VAL A 180 16.67 6.98 -2.36
CA VAL A 180 16.91 8.41 -2.62
C VAL A 180 17.77 9.00 -1.51
N PRO A 181 19.11 9.05 -1.68
CA PRO A 181 20.02 9.57 -0.67
C PRO A 181 19.70 11.01 -0.24
N GLU A 182 19.17 11.82 -1.14
CA GLU A 182 18.80 13.20 -0.86
C GLU A 182 17.65 13.32 0.16
N ILE A 183 16.84 12.26 0.33
CA ILE A 183 15.81 12.18 1.37
C ILE A 183 16.45 11.75 2.69
N ASP A 184 17.35 10.77 2.67
CA ASP A 184 18.07 10.29 3.85
C ASP A 184 18.96 11.41 4.45
N ASP A 185 19.59 12.21 3.59
CA ASP A 185 20.37 13.40 3.96
C ASP A 185 19.51 14.59 4.45
N GLY A 186 18.17 14.49 4.37
CA GLY A 186 17.24 15.55 4.76
C GLY A 186 17.20 16.76 3.82
N ILE A 187 17.78 16.68 2.63
CA ILE A 187 17.74 17.73 1.60
C ILE A 187 16.35 17.80 0.96
N ILE A 188 15.75 16.64 0.75
CA ILE A 188 14.37 16.49 0.25
C ILE A 188 13.51 15.91 1.35
N GLU A 189 12.38 16.53 1.59
CA GLU A 189 11.41 16.12 2.59
C GLU A 189 10.13 15.62 1.91
N ILE A 190 9.61 14.50 2.37
CA ILE A 190 8.27 14.01 2.00
C ILE A 190 7.26 14.57 3.00
N LEU A 191 6.42 15.50 2.54
CA LEU A 191 5.47 16.21 3.40
C LEU A 191 4.18 15.43 3.64
N ALA A 192 3.71 14.71 2.62
CA ALA A 192 2.47 13.95 2.70
C ALA A 192 2.52 12.72 1.79
N ILE A 193 1.87 11.65 2.25
CA ILE A 193 1.71 10.40 1.52
C ILE A 193 0.24 9.99 1.59
N ALA A 194 -0.38 9.78 0.43
CA ALA A 194 -1.66 9.12 0.31
C ALA A 194 -1.49 7.88 -0.57
N ARG A 195 -1.96 6.73 -0.10
CA ARG A 195 -1.73 5.44 -0.75
C ARG A 195 -2.99 4.59 -0.79
N HIS A 196 -3.20 3.93 -1.91
CA HIS A 196 -4.07 2.79 -2.09
C HIS A 196 -3.18 1.59 -2.43
N PRO A 197 -2.87 0.72 -1.44
CA PRO A 197 -1.83 -0.29 -1.56
C PRO A 197 -2.03 -1.22 -2.74
N GLY A 198 -1.00 -1.36 -3.59
CA GLY A 198 -1.01 -2.21 -4.77
C GLY A 198 -1.65 -1.62 -6.03
N GLU A 199 -2.21 -0.40 -5.96
CA GLU A 199 -2.80 0.29 -7.09
C GLU A 199 -2.08 1.60 -7.40
N ARG A 200 -2.18 2.57 -6.48
CA ARG A 200 -1.62 3.91 -6.68
C ARG A 200 -1.25 4.59 -5.38
N ALA A 201 -0.19 5.39 -5.42
CA ALA A 201 0.20 6.30 -4.34
C ALA A 201 0.49 7.69 -4.89
N LYS A 202 0.25 8.71 -4.07
CA LYS A 202 0.64 10.10 -4.34
C LYS A 202 1.47 10.61 -3.18
N ILE A 203 2.59 11.25 -3.48
CA ILE A 203 3.49 11.83 -2.50
C ILE A 203 3.77 13.29 -2.82
N ILE A 204 3.80 14.14 -1.81
CA ILE A 204 4.23 15.54 -1.92
C ILE A 204 5.65 15.64 -1.40
N VAL A 205 6.55 16.13 -2.24
CA VAL A 205 7.96 16.32 -1.92
C VAL A 205 8.34 17.81 -1.97
N LYS A 206 9.23 18.21 -1.09
CA LYS A 206 9.79 19.55 -1.03
C LYS A 206 11.30 19.50 -0.92
N SER A 207 12.02 20.30 -1.68
CA SER A 207 13.45 20.48 -1.48
C SER A 207 13.73 21.69 -0.58
N GLN A 208 14.67 21.54 0.33
CA GLN A 208 15.20 22.64 1.13
C GLN A 208 16.24 23.47 0.34
N ASP A 209 16.92 22.87 -0.64
CA ASP A 209 17.82 23.56 -1.57
C ASP A 209 17.08 23.86 -2.89
N ARG A 210 16.93 25.14 -3.21
CA ARG A 210 16.26 25.60 -4.46
C ARG A 210 16.93 25.14 -5.75
N ARG A 211 18.18 24.69 -5.68
CA ARG A 211 18.94 24.21 -6.86
C ARG A 211 18.65 22.74 -7.18
N ILE A 212 18.01 22.02 -6.28
CA ILE A 212 17.69 20.59 -6.43
C ILE A 212 16.22 20.44 -6.78
N ASP A 213 15.94 19.82 -7.91
CA ASP A 213 14.58 19.42 -8.27
C ASP A 213 14.19 18.16 -7.47
N PRO A 214 13.22 18.27 -6.54
CA PRO A 214 12.86 17.16 -5.69
C PRO A 214 12.20 16.01 -6.47
N VAL A 215 11.46 16.32 -7.53
CA VAL A 215 10.80 15.30 -8.36
C VAL A 215 11.85 14.53 -9.17
N GLY A 216 12.76 15.25 -9.84
CA GLY A 216 13.83 14.65 -10.62
C GLY A 216 14.75 13.76 -9.79
N ALA A 217 15.09 14.16 -8.56
CA ALA A 217 15.91 13.38 -7.64
C ALA A 217 15.20 12.07 -7.21
N CYS A 218 13.91 12.13 -6.87
CA CYS A 218 13.12 10.95 -6.50
C CYS A 218 12.90 9.99 -7.69
N VAL A 219 12.73 10.51 -8.89
CA VAL A 219 12.57 9.72 -10.11
C VAL A 219 13.90 9.05 -10.49
N GLY A 220 14.99 9.80 -10.39
CA GLY A 220 16.33 9.35 -10.78
C GLY A 220 16.56 9.28 -12.29
N MET A 221 17.79 8.98 -12.70
CA MET A 221 18.13 8.90 -14.11
C MET A 221 17.29 7.85 -14.85
N ARG A 222 16.53 8.28 -15.87
CA ARG A 222 15.62 7.43 -16.64
C ARG A 222 14.61 6.65 -15.79
N GLY A 223 14.25 7.18 -14.62
CA GLY A 223 13.30 6.55 -13.71
C GLY A 223 13.86 5.37 -12.90
N SER A 224 15.19 5.21 -12.81
CA SER A 224 15.81 4.05 -12.16
C SER A 224 15.42 3.88 -10.71
N ARG A 225 15.38 4.98 -9.93
CA ARG A 225 15.05 4.95 -8.50
C ARG A 225 13.58 4.63 -8.27
N ILE A 226 12.69 5.38 -8.93
CA ILE A 226 11.25 5.14 -8.78
C ILE A 226 10.83 3.74 -9.26
N GLN A 227 11.45 3.21 -10.32
CA GLN A 227 11.17 1.88 -10.81
C GLN A 227 11.59 0.78 -9.83
N ALA A 228 12.65 0.98 -9.03
CA ALA A 228 13.03 0.04 -7.98
C ALA A 228 11.92 -0.06 -6.92
N ILE A 229 11.40 1.09 -6.47
CA ILE A 229 10.29 1.16 -5.51
C ILE A 229 9.00 0.55 -6.10
N VAL A 230 8.64 0.91 -7.32
CA VAL A 230 7.45 0.38 -8.02
C VAL A 230 7.50 -1.15 -8.12
N ARG A 231 8.66 -1.73 -8.44
CA ARG A 231 8.83 -3.20 -8.49
C ARG A 231 8.67 -3.85 -7.12
N GLU A 232 9.21 -3.24 -6.07
CA GLU A 232 9.05 -3.74 -4.70
C GLU A 232 7.58 -3.75 -4.27
N LEU A 233 6.77 -2.79 -4.75
CA LEU A 233 5.35 -2.63 -4.42
C LEU A 233 4.41 -3.30 -5.45
N SER A 234 4.88 -4.32 -6.15
CA SER A 234 4.06 -5.10 -7.10
C SER A 234 3.40 -4.26 -8.21
N ASN A 235 4.16 -3.31 -8.77
CA ASN A 235 3.77 -2.36 -9.82
C ASN A 235 2.73 -1.30 -9.39
N GLU A 236 2.70 -0.92 -8.11
CA GLU A 236 1.95 0.23 -7.64
C GLU A 236 2.41 1.51 -8.34
N LYS A 237 1.48 2.28 -8.94
CA LYS A 237 1.80 3.54 -9.61
C LYS A 237 2.08 4.62 -8.57
N ILE A 238 3.18 5.36 -8.70
CA ILE A 238 3.56 6.38 -7.74
C ILE A 238 3.66 7.73 -8.46
N ASP A 239 2.81 8.67 -8.03
CA ASP A 239 2.82 10.06 -8.50
C ASP A 239 3.59 10.93 -7.52
N ILE A 240 4.67 11.55 -7.98
CA ILE A 240 5.52 12.43 -7.19
C ILE A 240 5.14 13.88 -7.51
N ILE A 241 4.71 14.62 -6.49
CA ILE A 241 4.16 15.97 -6.61
C ILE A 241 5.11 16.94 -5.93
N ASN A 242 5.60 17.93 -6.69
CA ASN A 242 6.38 19.01 -6.10
C ASN A 242 5.45 19.96 -5.32
N GLN A 243 5.80 20.24 -4.07
CA GLN A 243 5.08 21.18 -3.22
C GLN A 243 4.93 22.55 -3.88
N SER A 244 3.81 23.21 -3.65
CA SER A 244 3.55 24.60 -3.98
C SER A 244 2.84 25.29 -2.82
N GLU A 245 3.15 26.57 -2.59
CA GLU A 245 2.43 27.40 -1.61
C GLU A 245 1.04 27.81 -2.13
N GLN A 246 0.86 27.80 -3.46
CA GLN A 246 -0.42 28.06 -4.10
C GLN A 246 -1.23 26.76 -4.16
N ALA A 247 -2.40 26.76 -3.51
CA ALA A 247 -3.28 25.60 -3.45
C ALA A 247 -3.72 25.14 -4.85
N GLU A 248 -4.00 26.07 -5.74
CA GLU A 248 -4.38 25.83 -7.13
C GLU A 248 -3.34 24.97 -7.88
N ILE A 249 -2.06 25.34 -7.79
CA ILE A 249 -0.97 24.62 -8.43
C ILE A 249 -0.79 23.23 -7.79
N LEU A 250 -0.91 23.15 -6.47
CA LEU A 250 -0.76 21.89 -5.75
C LEU A 250 -1.86 20.91 -6.11
N ILE A 251 -3.12 21.36 -6.10
CA ILE A 251 -4.29 20.54 -6.44
C ILE A 251 -4.23 20.10 -7.92
N SER A 252 -3.91 21.03 -8.84
CA SER A 252 -3.75 20.70 -10.26
C SER A 252 -2.70 19.62 -10.50
N ARG A 253 -1.54 19.67 -9.80
CA ARG A 253 -0.52 18.63 -9.88
C ARG A 253 -0.99 17.33 -9.24
N ALA A 254 -1.74 17.40 -8.14
CA ALA A 254 -2.24 16.22 -7.44
C ALA A 254 -3.30 15.46 -8.24
N LEU A 255 -4.03 16.10 -9.12
CA LEU A 255 -5.03 15.49 -10.01
C LEU A 255 -4.42 14.78 -11.22
N SER A 256 -3.09 14.92 -11.44
CA SER A 256 -2.40 14.17 -12.52
C SER A 256 -2.81 12.67 -12.53
N PRO A 257 -3.02 12.07 -13.73
CA PRO A 257 -2.63 12.52 -15.07
C PRO A 257 -3.59 13.53 -15.70
N ALA A 258 -4.82 13.70 -15.19
CA ALA A 258 -5.77 14.67 -15.71
C ALA A 258 -5.35 16.11 -15.42
N LYS A 259 -5.70 17.01 -16.31
CA LYS A 259 -5.40 18.44 -16.17
C LYS A 259 -6.70 19.21 -16.03
N PRO A 260 -6.99 19.82 -14.89
CA PRO A 260 -8.17 20.64 -14.74
C PRO A 260 -8.08 21.87 -15.66
N ILE A 261 -9.22 22.26 -16.25
CA ILE A 261 -9.38 23.49 -17.03
C ILE A 261 -9.45 24.67 -16.07
N ASP A 262 -10.23 24.52 -15.01
CA ASP A 262 -10.45 25.53 -13.99
C ASP A 262 -10.57 24.92 -12.59
N LEU A 263 -10.25 25.70 -11.56
CA LEU A 263 -10.29 25.28 -10.16
C LEU A 263 -10.95 26.38 -9.33
N TYR A 264 -12.07 26.06 -8.70
CA TYR A 264 -12.73 26.93 -7.73
C TYR A 264 -12.39 26.46 -6.32
N ILE A 265 -11.56 27.23 -5.62
CA ILE A 265 -11.00 26.84 -4.32
C ILE A 265 -11.58 27.73 -3.23
N ASP A 266 -12.10 27.09 -2.19
CA ASP A 266 -12.47 27.70 -0.92
C ASP A 266 -11.44 27.28 0.14
N ASP A 267 -10.50 28.16 0.44
CA ASP A 267 -9.42 27.89 1.39
C ASP A 267 -9.92 27.77 2.84
N ASP A 268 -11.02 28.45 3.18
CA ASP A 268 -11.59 28.44 4.54
C ASP A 268 -12.22 27.08 4.85
N ARG A 269 -12.93 26.52 3.89
CA ARG A 269 -13.59 25.21 4.00
C ARG A 269 -12.72 24.04 3.55
N LYS A 270 -11.54 24.32 2.99
CA LYS A 270 -10.68 23.31 2.34
C LYS A 270 -11.44 22.48 1.31
N TYR A 271 -12.18 23.17 0.46
CA TYR A 271 -13.01 22.59 -0.58
C TYR A 271 -12.60 23.11 -1.96
N CYS A 272 -12.62 22.24 -2.94
CA CYS A 272 -12.24 22.57 -4.32
C CYS A 272 -13.18 21.90 -5.30
N VAL A 273 -13.69 22.67 -6.26
CA VAL A 273 -14.38 22.16 -7.45
C VAL A 273 -13.40 22.24 -8.61
N ALA A 274 -13.12 21.10 -9.22
CA ALA A 274 -12.21 20.97 -10.34
C ALA A 274 -12.99 20.65 -11.62
N LEU A 275 -12.83 21.51 -12.63
CA LEU A 275 -13.47 21.34 -13.93
C LEU A 275 -12.52 20.70 -14.93
N PHE A 276 -13.01 19.71 -15.64
CA PHE A 276 -12.26 18.98 -16.66
C PHE A 276 -12.97 18.99 -18.01
N ASN A 277 -12.24 18.74 -19.09
CA ASN A 277 -12.85 18.26 -20.31
C ASN A 277 -13.51 16.89 -20.05
N ASP A 278 -14.60 16.63 -20.71
CA ASP A 278 -15.36 15.39 -20.51
C ASP A 278 -14.48 14.15 -20.76
N ASP A 279 -13.57 14.20 -21.73
CA ASP A 279 -12.57 13.15 -22.02
C ASP A 279 -11.57 12.89 -20.86
N GLU A 280 -11.28 13.92 -20.06
CA GLU A 280 -10.31 13.84 -18.96
C GLU A 280 -10.95 13.54 -17.60
N LEU A 281 -12.27 13.67 -17.50
CA LEU A 281 -13.01 13.48 -16.24
C LEU A 281 -12.82 12.07 -15.68
N GLU A 282 -12.89 11.04 -16.52
CA GLU A 282 -12.66 9.65 -16.10
C GLU A 282 -11.27 9.45 -15.52
N PHE A 283 -10.25 10.07 -16.14
CA PHE A 283 -8.87 10.00 -15.61
C PHE A 283 -8.69 10.78 -14.32
N ALA A 284 -9.43 11.90 -14.14
CA ALA A 284 -9.42 12.69 -12.91
C ALA A 284 -10.01 11.91 -11.73
N ILE A 285 -11.14 11.29 -11.93
CA ILE A 285 -11.80 10.44 -10.94
C ILE A 285 -10.97 9.17 -10.72
N GLY A 286 -10.57 8.51 -11.82
CA GLY A 286 -9.86 7.26 -11.82
C GLY A 286 -10.75 6.08 -11.43
N ARG A 287 -10.27 4.87 -11.64
CA ARG A 287 -11.02 3.65 -11.36
C ARG A 287 -11.49 3.61 -9.90
N GLY A 288 -12.81 3.53 -9.69
CA GLY A 288 -13.41 3.52 -8.35
C GLY A 288 -13.12 4.77 -7.52
N GLY A 289 -12.85 5.93 -8.15
CA GLY A 289 -12.56 7.18 -7.47
C GLY A 289 -11.17 7.25 -6.80
N VAL A 290 -10.28 6.30 -7.09
CA VAL A 290 -8.97 6.22 -6.41
C VAL A 290 -8.13 7.46 -6.64
N ASN A 291 -8.08 8.02 -7.87
CA ASN A 291 -7.21 9.13 -8.18
C ASN A 291 -7.64 10.42 -7.44
N ILE A 292 -8.93 10.75 -7.49
CA ILE A 292 -9.47 11.95 -6.80
C ILE A 292 -9.38 11.83 -5.28
N ASN A 293 -9.69 10.64 -4.72
CA ASN A 293 -9.58 10.39 -3.29
C ASN A 293 -8.14 10.50 -2.78
N LEU A 294 -7.15 10.02 -3.55
CA LEU A 294 -5.74 10.18 -3.20
C LEU A 294 -5.30 11.64 -3.31
N ALA A 295 -5.75 12.35 -4.35
CA ALA A 295 -5.48 13.79 -4.50
C ALA A 295 -6.05 14.58 -3.32
N ALA A 296 -7.30 14.32 -2.93
CA ALA A 296 -7.95 14.94 -1.78
C ALA A 296 -7.17 14.66 -0.47
N ARG A 297 -6.80 13.40 -0.23
CA ARG A 297 -6.07 13.01 0.99
C ARG A 297 -4.67 13.61 1.07
N VAL A 298 -3.94 13.71 -0.05
CA VAL A 298 -2.57 14.21 -0.05
C VAL A 298 -2.51 15.72 0.04
N THR A 299 -3.51 16.43 -0.52
CA THR A 299 -3.59 17.91 -0.48
C THR A 299 -4.29 18.45 0.75
N GLY A 300 -5.13 17.61 1.40
CA GLY A 300 -5.98 18.02 2.53
C GLY A 300 -7.22 18.82 2.13
N PHE A 301 -7.57 18.86 0.84
CA PHE A 301 -8.79 19.47 0.32
C PHE A 301 -9.82 18.39 -0.01
N LYS A 302 -11.09 18.70 0.21
CA LYS A 302 -12.17 17.92 -0.40
C LYS A 302 -12.29 18.37 -1.84
N ILE A 303 -12.15 17.45 -2.80
CA ILE A 303 -12.13 17.77 -4.23
C ILE A 303 -13.32 17.08 -4.88
N ASP A 304 -14.16 17.86 -5.56
CA ASP A 304 -15.24 17.37 -6.42
C ASP A 304 -14.87 17.68 -7.89
N ALA A 305 -15.02 16.70 -8.76
CA ALA A 305 -14.65 16.82 -10.18
C ALA A 305 -15.91 16.83 -11.04
N PHE A 306 -15.99 17.78 -11.95
CA PHE A 306 -17.09 17.94 -12.88
C PHE A 306 -16.59 18.08 -14.32
N GLY A 307 -17.34 17.54 -15.26
CA GLY A 307 -17.19 17.85 -16.68
C GLY A 307 -17.60 19.29 -16.98
N LYS A 308 -16.92 19.92 -17.92
CA LYS A 308 -17.18 21.32 -18.28
C LYS A 308 -18.64 21.50 -18.72
N ASN A 309 -19.11 20.64 -19.59
CA ASN A 309 -20.47 20.71 -20.12
C ASN A 309 -21.51 20.52 -19.03
N GLN A 310 -21.34 19.53 -18.17
CA GLN A 310 -22.19 19.27 -17.01
C GLN A 310 -22.26 20.49 -16.08
N TYR A 311 -21.12 21.02 -15.69
CA TYR A 311 -21.03 22.17 -14.78
C TYR A 311 -21.67 23.44 -15.36
N GLU A 312 -21.45 23.73 -16.67
CA GLU A 312 -22.05 24.88 -17.34
C GLU A 312 -23.58 24.74 -17.40
N ARG A 313 -24.12 23.53 -17.60
CA ARG A 313 -25.56 23.23 -17.57
C ARG A 313 -26.14 23.38 -16.16
N GLU A 314 -25.54 22.74 -15.15
CA GLU A 314 -25.99 22.91 -13.75
C GLU A 314 -26.00 24.37 -13.32
N LYS A 315 -24.97 25.13 -13.71
CA LYS A 315 -24.90 26.57 -13.42
C LYS A 315 -25.99 27.34 -14.16
N LYS A 316 -26.32 26.95 -15.39
CA LYS A 316 -27.41 27.54 -16.17
C LYS A 316 -28.76 27.20 -15.55
N ASP A 317 -28.99 25.95 -15.19
CA ASP A 317 -30.21 25.48 -14.56
C ASP A 317 -30.44 26.15 -13.20
N GLN A 318 -29.39 26.25 -12.38
CA GLN A 318 -29.45 26.99 -11.12
C GLN A 318 -29.69 28.49 -11.28
N ALA A 319 -29.24 29.08 -12.41
CA ALA A 319 -29.48 30.50 -12.72
C ALA A 319 -30.85 30.74 -13.41
N THR A 320 -31.57 29.66 -13.78
CA THR A 320 -32.88 29.73 -14.41
C THR A 320 -33.88 30.39 -13.48
N LEU A 321 -34.70 31.30 -14.01
CA LEU A 321 -35.76 31.94 -13.24
C LEU A 321 -36.84 30.92 -12.87
N LEU A 322 -37.39 31.00 -11.66
CA LEU A 322 -38.48 30.13 -11.22
C LEU A 322 -39.73 30.17 -12.16
N SER A 323 -39.92 31.34 -12.83
CA SER A 323 -40.96 31.49 -13.82
C SER A 323 -40.74 30.74 -15.15
N GLU A 324 -39.50 30.31 -15.41
CA GLU A 324 -39.11 29.57 -16.62
C GLU A 324 -39.04 28.08 -16.39
N VAL A 325 -39.15 27.63 -15.12
CA VAL A 325 -39.16 26.20 -14.74
C VAL A 325 -40.52 25.59 -15.14
N PRO A 326 -40.53 24.53 -15.97
CA PRO A 326 -41.78 23.83 -16.33
C PRO A 326 -42.49 23.32 -15.08
N ASP A 327 -43.81 23.42 -15.09
CA ASP A 327 -44.68 22.97 -14.00
C ASP A 327 -44.53 23.71 -12.66
N PHE A 328 -43.73 24.80 -12.58
CA PHE A 328 -43.69 25.64 -11.40
C PHE A 328 -44.93 26.54 -11.30
N SER A 329 -45.52 26.66 -10.10
CA SER A 329 -46.76 27.40 -9.90
C SER A 329 -46.56 28.90 -10.12
N GLU A 330 -47.27 29.47 -11.13
CA GLU A 330 -47.27 30.93 -11.43
C GLU A 330 -47.74 31.75 -10.21
N GLU A 331 -48.64 31.20 -9.39
CA GLU A 331 -49.21 31.87 -8.21
C GLU A 331 -48.16 32.07 -7.09
N LEU A 332 -47.10 31.25 -7.04
CA LEU A 332 -46.03 31.34 -6.04
C LEU A 332 -44.79 32.11 -6.49
N THR A 333 -44.67 32.36 -7.80
CA THR A 333 -43.51 33.08 -8.33
C THR A 333 -43.47 34.57 -7.87
N ALA A 334 -44.62 35.24 -7.87
CA ALA A 334 -44.72 36.65 -7.48
C ALA A 334 -44.45 36.86 -5.96
N PRO A 335 -45.01 36.08 -5.02
CA PRO A 335 -44.67 36.15 -3.61
C PRO A 335 -43.22 35.85 -3.31
N LEU A 336 -42.62 34.83 -3.94
CA LEU A 336 -41.19 34.48 -3.79
C LEU A 336 -40.28 35.58 -4.30
N ALA A 337 -40.61 36.19 -5.45
CA ALA A 337 -39.87 37.31 -5.99
C ALA A 337 -39.91 38.54 -5.08
N GLY A 338 -41.04 38.74 -4.36
CA GLY A 338 -41.18 39.85 -3.36
C GLY A 338 -40.18 39.74 -2.18
N VAL A 339 -39.70 38.58 -1.87
CA VAL A 339 -38.69 38.31 -0.83
C VAL A 339 -37.28 38.14 -1.40
N GLY A 340 -37.14 38.29 -2.73
CA GLY A 340 -35.85 38.24 -3.43
C GLY A 340 -35.43 36.84 -3.91
N ILE A 341 -36.34 35.86 -3.87
CA ILE A 341 -36.13 34.51 -4.38
C ILE A 341 -36.64 34.44 -5.81
N ASN A 342 -35.73 34.61 -6.78
CA ASN A 342 -36.11 34.70 -8.19
C ASN A 342 -35.63 33.52 -9.02
N THR A 343 -34.54 32.88 -8.59
CA THR A 343 -33.90 31.80 -9.33
C THR A 343 -34.02 30.45 -8.58
N VAL A 344 -33.81 29.36 -9.27
CA VAL A 344 -33.72 28.03 -8.70
C VAL A 344 -32.67 28.01 -7.59
N LYS A 345 -31.53 28.67 -7.80
CA LYS A 345 -30.46 28.76 -6.80
C LYS A 345 -30.88 29.54 -5.54
N ASP A 346 -31.60 30.64 -5.71
CA ASP A 346 -32.09 31.42 -4.57
C ASP A 346 -33.02 30.57 -3.69
N LEU A 347 -33.90 29.80 -4.31
CA LEU A 347 -34.81 28.90 -3.59
C LEU A 347 -34.03 27.81 -2.81
N LEU A 348 -33.07 27.15 -3.44
CA LEU A 348 -32.27 26.09 -2.83
C LEU A 348 -31.29 26.57 -1.73
N SER A 349 -30.85 27.84 -1.81
CA SER A 349 -29.93 28.43 -0.84
C SER A 349 -30.59 29.15 0.32
N THR A 350 -31.91 29.36 0.28
CA THR A 350 -32.66 30.06 1.31
C THR A 350 -33.15 29.06 2.37
N ASP A 351 -32.99 29.41 3.65
CA ASP A 351 -33.50 28.58 4.75
C ASP A 351 -35.02 28.39 4.66
N GLU A 352 -35.50 27.18 4.92
CA GLU A 352 -36.92 26.81 4.84
C GLU A 352 -37.84 27.74 5.66
N GLU A 353 -37.38 28.20 6.84
CA GLU A 353 -38.12 29.15 7.68
C GLU A 353 -38.37 30.50 6.98
N ASN A 354 -37.40 30.95 6.18
CA ASN A 354 -37.53 32.21 5.42
C ASN A 354 -38.47 32.03 4.22
N VAL A 355 -38.47 30.87 3.58
CA VAL A 355 -39.40 30.58 2.48
C VAL A 355 -40.83 30.43 2.99
N LEU A 356 -41.03 29.77 4.14
CA LEU A 356 -42.32 29.65 4.79
C LEU A 356 -42.91 30.98 5.32
N SER A 357 -42.07 32.03 5.47
CA SER A 357 -42.52 33.36 5.84
C SER A 357 -43.18 34.14 4.71
N VAL A 358 -43.16 33.61 3.49
CA VAL A 358 -43.77 34.22 2.29
C VAL A 358 -45.28 34.04 2.30
N ASP A 359 -46.04 35.04 1.91
CA ASP A 359 -47.49 34.97 1.79
C ASP A 359 -47.88 33.84 0.83
N GLU A 360 -48.90 33.07 1.21
CA GLU A 360 -49.44 31.88 0.49
C GLU A 360 -48.52 30.64 0.52
N MET A 361 -47.35 30.68 1.17
CA MET A 361 -46.51 29.53 1.34
C MET A 361 -46.95 28.69 2.56
N ASN A 362 -47.10 27.41 2.35
CA ASN A 362 -47.35 26.42 3.40
C ASN A 362 -46.44 25.20 3.19
N ASP A 363 -46.42 24.28 4.14
CA ASP A 363 -45.54 23.11 4.07
C ASP A 363 -45.77 22.29 2.80
N GLU A 364 -47.03 22.14 2.36
CA GLU A 364 -47.40 21.39 1.13
C GLU A 364 -46.89 22.09 -0.14
N ASN A 365 -47.06 23.41 -0.21
CA ASN A 365 -46.56 24.21 -1.34
C ASN A 365 -45.04 24.24 -1.38
N LEU A 366 -44.37 24.27 -0.26
CA LEU A 366 -42.92 24.24 -0.15
C LEU A 366 -42.37 22.89 -0.67
N GLU A 367 -42.91 21.78 -0.19
CA GLU A 367 -42.52 20.46 -0.67
C GLU A 367 -42.76 20.31 -2.20
N GLN A 368 -43.87 20.87 -2.72
CA GLN A 368 -44.12 20.87 -4.13
C GLN A 368 -43.15 21.70 -4.94
N CYS A 369 -42.75 22.89 -4.45
CA CYS A 369 -41.75 23.72 -5.08
C CYS A 369 -40.39 23.02 -5.16
N TYR A 370 -39.95 22.41 -4.06
CA TYR A 370 -38.68 21.65 -4.05
C TYR A 370 -38.76 20.44 -4.97
N TYR A 371 -39.89 19.71 -4.98
CA TYR A 371 -40.07 18.57 -5.86
C TYR A 371 -40.00 18.96 -7.34
N VAL A 372 -40.66 20.06 -7.75
CA VAL A 372 -40.68 20.52 -9.15
C VAL A 372 -39.30 20.99 -9.57
N VAL A 373 -38.61 21.73 -8.70
CA VAL A 373 -37.26 22.20 -8.97
C VAL A 373 -36.24 21.02 -9.04
N GLN A 374 -36.38 20.04 -8.17
CA GLN A 374 -35.52 18.86 -8.20
C GLN A 374 -35.82 18.00 -9.45
N ALA A 375 -37.07 17.81 -9.83
CA ALA A 375 -37.44 17.12 -11.06
C ALA A 375 -36.95 17.85 -12.32
N PHE A 376 -36.85 19.20 -12.28
CA PHE A 376 -36.31 20.00 -13.37
C PHE A 376 -34.78 19.76 -13.51
N ILE A 377 -34.05 19.73 -12.41
CA ILE A 377 -32.62 19.45 -12.40
C ILE A 377 -32.34 17.99 -12.88
N GLU A 378 -33.08 17.02 -12.32
CA GLU A 378 -32.94 15.59 -12.70
C GLU A 378 -33.24 15.37 -14.19
N ARG A 379 -34.24 16.07 -14.76
CA ARG A 379 -34.57 15.98 -16.19
C ARG A 379 -33.42 16.52 -17.07
N GLY A 380 -32.74 17.57 -16.61
CA GLY A 380 -31.54 18.07 -17.27
C GLY A 380 -30.39 17.06 -17.25
N GLU A 381 -30.26 16.26 -16.19
CA GLU A 381 -29.28 15.17 -16.10
C GLU A 381 -29.60 14.00 -17.05
N GLU A 382 -30.88 13.57 -17.14
CA GLU A 382 -31.30 12.50 -18.04
C GLU A 382 -31.09 12.87 -19.52
N GLU A 383 -31.38 14.14 -19.93
CA GLU A 383 -31.13 14.61 -21.29
C GLU A 383 -29.62 14.57 -21.66
N ILE A 384 -28.72 14.74 -20.68
CA ILE A 384 -27.27 14.66 -20.88
C ILE A 384 -26.84 13.21 -21.14
N GLU A 385 -27.33 12.26 -20.32
CA GLU A 385 -27.00 10.85 -20.48
C GLU A 385 -27.46 10.32 -21.85
N GLU A 386 -28.63 10.78 -22.33
CA GLU A 386 -29.15 10.40 -23.67
C GLU A 386 -28.31 11.02 -24.79
N GLU A 387 -27.84 12.29 -24.67
CA GLU A 387 -26.97 12.93 -25.65
C GLU A 387 -25.58 12.28 -25.69
N GLU A 388 -24.96 12.01 -24.53
CA GLU A 388 -23.67 11.33 -24.45
C GLU A 388 -23.72 9.88 -25.00
N ASP A 389 -24.79 9.15 -24.73
CA ASP A 389 -25.02 7.81 -25.31
C ASP A 389 -25.17 7.85 -26.84
N LEU A 390 -25.77 8.92 -27.39
CA LEU A 390 -25.89 9.12 -28.83
C LEU A 390 -24.52 9.45 -29.46
N GLU A 391 -23.73 10.34 -28.87
CA GLU A 391 -22.38 10.67 -29.34
C GLU A 391 -21.45 9.44 -29.28
N ILE A 392 -21.53 8.66 -28.20
CA ILE A 392 -20.75 7.41 -28.10
C ILE A 392 -21.13 6.42 -29.19
N LYS A 393 -22.41 6.30 -29.52
CA LYS A 393 -22.86 5.43 -30.62
C LYS A 393 -22.35 5.91 -31.98
N GLU A 394 -22.41 7.21 -32.25
CA GLU A 394 -21.87 7.79 -33.51
C GLU A 394 -20.36 7.55 -33.62
N ILE A 395 -19.59 7.79 -32.55
CA ILE A 395 -18.14 7.53 -32.52
C ILE A 395 -17.84 6.03 -32.75
N LEU A 396 -18.60 5.13 -32.12
CA LEU A 396 -18.45 3.70 -32.30
C LEU A 396 -18.76 3.26 -33.75
N GLU A 397 -19.75 3.86 -34.38
CA GLU A 397 -20.06 3.60 -35.79
C GLU A 397 -18.95 4.10 -36.72
N GLU A 398 -18.37 5.30 -36.47
CA GLU A 398 -17.24 5.81 -37.23
C GLU A 398 -15.98 4.97 -37.06
N VAL A 399 -15.65 4.54 -35.84
CA VAL A 399 -14.49 3.68 -35.55
C VAL A 399 -14.66 2.32 -36.22
N ASN A 400 -15.84 1.72 -36.15
CA ASN A 400 -16.13 0.46 -36.84
C ASN A 400 -16.06 0.59 -38.36
N ALA A 401 -16.53 1.69 -38.93
CA ALA A 401 -16.42 1.95 -40.38
C ALA A 401 -14.95 2.14 -40.81
N ALA A 402 -14.16 2.88 -40.05
CA ALA A 402 -12.73 3.06 -40.29
C ALA A 402 -11.95 1.73 -40.18
N THR A 403 -12.24 0.94 -39.17
CA THR A 403 -11.59 -0.38 -38.96
C THR A 403 -11.93 -1.36 -40.10
N ASN A 404 -13.19 -1.39 -40.55
CA ASN A 404 -13.60 -2.21 -41.66
C ASN A 404 -12.93 -1.77 -42.98
N ALA A 405 -12.79 -0.45 -43.20
CA ALA A 405 -12.08 0.07 -44.37
C ALA A 405 -10.57 -0.29 -44.38
N GLU A 406 -9.91 -0.28 -43.21
CA GLU A 406 -8.51 -0.72 -43.05
C GLU A 406 -8.35 -2.24 -43.29
N ILE A 407 -9.29 -3.04 -42.79
CA ILE A 407 -9.32 -4.49 -43.05
C ILE A 407 -9.50 -4.79 -44.54
N GLU A 408 -10.44 -4.12 -45.22
CA GLU A 408 -10.62 -4.28 -46.67
C GLU A 408 -9.41 -3.82 -47.47
N ALA A 409 -8.75 -2.72 -47.10
CA ALA A 409 -7.55 -2.23 -47.77
C ALA A 409 -6.35 -3.17 -47.56
N THR A 410 -6.21 -3.80 -46.40
CA THR A 410 -5.19 -4.82 -46.13
C THR A 410 -5.46 -6.10 -46.88
N ALA A 411 -6.69 -6.58 -46.92
CA ALA A 411 -7.10 -7.75 -47.68
C ALA A 411 -6.87 -7.58 -49.22
N GLN A 412 -7.16 -6.37 -49.76
CA GLN A 412 -6.88 -6.05 -51.15
C GLN A 412 -5.37 -6.01 -51.48
N LYS A 413 -4.53 -5.55 -50.56
CA LYS A 413 -3.07 -5.59 -50.73
C LYS A 413 -2.53 -7.02 -50.70
N GLU A 414 -2.99 -7.86 -49.81
CA GLU A 414 -2.60 -9.27 -49.74
C GLU A 414 -3.01 -10.03 -51.00
N VAL A 415 -4.21 -9.80 -51.55
CA VAL A 415 -4.67 -10.39 -52.80
C VAL A 415 -3.81 -9.90 -54.01
N GLN A 416 -3.40 -8.62 -54.02
CA GLN A 416 -2.51 -8.11 -55.04
C GLN A 416 -1.08 -8.70 -54.95
N GLU A 417 -0.58 -8.91 -53.73
CA GLU A 417 0.73 -9.56 -53.54
C GLU A 417 0.71 -11.05 -53.92
N LEU A 418 -0.37 -11.77 -53.65
CA LEU A 418 -0.56 -13.15 -54.09
C LEU A 418 -0.61 -13.25 -55.63
N ASN A 419 -1.39 -12.40 -56.29
CA ASN A 419 -1.48 -12.37 -57.77
C ASN A 419 -0.15 -11.99 -58.42
N THR A 420 0.69 -11.17 -57.77
CA THR A 420 2.03 -10.85 -58.31
C THR A 420 3.04 -12.00 -58.12
N LYS A 421 2.90 -12.81 -57.05
CA LYS A 421 3.72 -14.03 -56.87
C LYS A 421 3.35 -15.13 -57.84
N ASP A 422 2.04 -15.39 -58.06
CA ASP A 422 1.58 -16.38 -59.02
C ASP A 422 2.05 -16.05 -60.45
N ASN A 423 2.02 -14.76 -60.87
CA ASN A 423 2.57 -14.31 -62.14
C ASN A 423 4.11 -14.43 -62.22
N GLN A 424 4.84 -14.28 -61.11
CA GLN A 424 6.30 -14.50 -61.11
C GLN A 424 6.65 -15.99 -61.19
N ASP A 425 5.90 -16.86 -60.56
CA ASP A 425 6.09 -18.31 -60.61
C ASP A 425 5.71 -18.87 -62.00
N GLU A 426 4.68 -18.35 -62.71
CA GLU A 426 4.39 -18.69 -64.10
C GLU A 426 5.51 -18.25 -65.07
N ILE A 427 6.07 -17.04 -64.83
CA ILE A 427 7.20 -16.55 -65.67
C ILE A 427 8.47 -17.38 -65.43
N LEU A 428 8.75 -17.81 -64.17
CA LEU A 428 9.88 -18.68 -63.84
C LEU A 428 9.70 -20.10 -64.42
N ASN A 429 8.48 -20.65 -64.37
CA ASN A 429 8.22 -21.96 -65.01
C ASN A 429 8.31 -21.91 -66.52
N ALA A 430 7.80 -20.85 -67.15
CA ALA A 430 7.93 -20.67 -68.60
C ALA A 430 9.40 -20.43 -69.09
N SER A 431 10.25 -19.83 -68.26
CA SER A 431 11.67 -19.67 -68.48
C SER A 431 12.45 -20.99 -68.29
N ASN A 432 12.07 -21.79 -67.33
CA ASN A 432 12.67 -23.11 -67.10
C ASN A 432 12.29 -24.14 -68.19
N GLU A 433 11.06 -24.08 -68.76
CA GLU A 433 10.69 -24.91 -69.94
C GLU A 433 11.45 -24.50 -71.20
N LYS A 434 11.78 -23.22 -71.38
CA LYS A 434 12.60 -22.78 -72.55
C LYS A 434 14.07 -23.24 -72.42
N THR A 435 14.66 -23.19 -71.20
CA THR A 435 16.02 -23.69 -70.96
C THR A 435 16.11 -25.20 -71.05
N ALA A 436 15.09 -25.95 -70.67
CA ALA A 436 15.05 -27.41 -70.83
C ALA A 436 14.91 -27.85 -72.27
N ASN A 437 14.23 -27.08 -73.14
CA ASN A 437 14.15 -27.36 -74.59
C ASN A 437 15.42 -26.98 -75.34
N GLU A 438 16.18 -25.95 -74.91
CA GLU A 438 17.48 -25.60 -75.51
C GLU A 438 18.56 -26.62 -75.10
N GLU A 439 18.57 -27.21 -73.93
CA GLU A 439 19.50 -28.29 -73.52
C GLU A 439 19.20 -29.63 -74.23
N THR A 440 17.97 -29.90 -74.67
CA THR A 440 17.63 -31.11 -75.43
C THR A 440 18.00 -31.00 -76.89
N ASP A 441 18.00 -29.83 -77.53
CA ASP A 441 18.45 -29.62 -78.90
C ASP A 441 19.97 -29.61 -78.97
N GLU A 442 20.74 -29.09 -78.03
CA GLU A 442 22.22 -29.18 -78.03
C GLU A 442 22.74 -30.59 -77.74
N ASN A 443 21.99 -31.51 -77.13
CA ASN A 443 22.40 -32.91 -76.97
C ASN A 443 22.05 -33.80 -78.14
N LEU A 444 21.14 -33.41 -79.04
CA LEU A 444 20.88 -34.12 -80.28
C LEU A 444 21.99 -33.87 -81.35
N ASP A 445 22.55 -32.65 -81.41
CA ASP A 445 23.63 -32.31 -82.37
C ASP A 445 24.98 -32.88 -81.94
N LYS A 446 25.23 -33.24 -80.71
CA LYS A 446 26.46 -33.89 -80.22
C LYS A 446 26.52 -35.39 -80.47
N ASN A 447 25.38 -36.08 -80.65
CA ASN A 447 25.36 -37.52 -80.94
C ASN A 447 25.40 -37.89 -82.38
N THR A 448 25.24 -36.93 -83.34
CA THR A 448 25.32 -37.17 -84.78
C THR A 448 26.74 -37.02 -85.36
N GLN A 449 27.72 -36.55 -84.52
CA GLN A 449 29.12 -36.37 -84.96
C GLN A 449 30.10 -37.48 -84.51
N VAL A 450 29.60 -38.55 -83.84
CA VAL A 450 30.46 -39.65 -83.37
C VAL A 450 30.28 -40.94 -84.18
N GLU A 451 29.40 -40.98 -85.20
CA GLU A 451 29.25 -42.17 -86.09
C GLU A 451 29.85 -42.02 -87.52
N GLU A 452 30.62 -40.95 -87.79
CA GLU A 452 31.43 -40.88 -89.04
C GLU A 452 32.87 -40.47 -88.67
N ALA A 453 33.65 -41.41 -88.07
CA ALA A 453 35.11 -41.42 -88.17
C ALA A 453 35.70 -42.79 -87.78
#